data_7f1aa4e52f98eccb32661d22997d854c
#
_entry.id   7f1aa4e52f98eccb32661d22997d854c
#
_cell.length_a   1.000
_cell.length_b   1.000
_cell.length_c   1.000
_cell.angle_alpha   90.00
_cell.angle_beta   90.00
_cell.angle_gamma   90.00
#
_symmetry.space_group_name_H-M   'P 1'
#
loop_
_entity.id
_entity.type
_entity.pdbx_description
1 polymer ?
#
loop_
_entity_poly.entity_id
_entity_poly.type
_entity_poly.pdbx_seq_one_letter_code
_entity_poly.pdbx_strand_id
1 'polypeptide(L)'
;YDIKNGLYVPAPKFYMHYDNVSYKPSEDAKATTLGRGWVKSPKRRSVKRLVLAPGKPATLKDGSLNTWRGFTAEPAPGDVTPFIDLINFVLPNKAEREYCVKWLAKMIQEPGTKFLVSLVVWSIEEGVGKGLLFETVGSLFHQRHFKVVGNEVFNDQFTEWQSQKVFVIADEVSSADKRSTADRVKGWITATENNINVKNTAKYSEPNLIKYVFLSNHPDAVYLNDKDRRFFVAEAPDKKLPDEIRKNFVDWIKAGGKAQLMDYLLNLDTSQFDPTAPAPMSQSKMSMLDSNKSDLEQWVENALLKAQAKNHDLISTEDLAAHYNFGSHPTKCSGKTVATILKRMGYKKLAKKAKFDNGTRKGLFSTAAKFNTYSFMSETEIARH
;
A
#
# COMPACT_ATOMS: atom_id res chain seq x y z
N TYR A 1 0.37 27.45 -13.95
CA TYR A 1 0.16 26.02 -14.16
C TYR A 1 -0.01 25.73 -15.66
N ASP A 2 0.84 24.87 -16.19
CA ASP A 2 0.71 24.39 -17.56
C ASP A 2 -0.37 23.28 -17.58
N ILE A 3 -1.53 23.64 -18.11
CA ILE A 3 -2.68 22.71 -18.18
C ILE A 3 -2.36 21.52 -19.09
N LYS A 4 -1.62 21.73 -20.19
CA LYS A 4 -1.32 20.67 -21.17
C LYS A 4 -0.39 19.60 -20.57
N ASN A 5 0.67 20.05 -19.91
CA ASN A 5 1.69 19.15 -19.35
C ASN A 5 1.48 18.83 -17.87
N GLY A 6 0.56 19.52 -17.19
CA GLY A 6 0.26 19.32 -15.79
C GLY A 6 1.33 19.78 -14.82
N LEU A 7 2.14 20.73 -15.24
CA LEU A 7 3.30 21.17 -14.47
C LEU A 7 3.06 22.54 -13.82
N TYR A 8 3.56 22.68 -12.60
CA TYR A 8 3.75 23.99 -12.01
C TYR A 8 5.00 24.61 -12.62
N VAL A 9 4.82 25.69 -13.38
CA VAL A 9 5.93 26.43 -14.00
C VAL A 9 6.19 27.68 -13.19
N PRO A 10 7.34 27.81 -12.50
CA PRO A 10 7.73 29.03 -11.82
C PRO A 10 7.75 30.21 -12.77
N ALA A 11 7.39 31.41 -12.28
CA ALA A 11 7.30 32.60 -13.11
C ALA A 11 8.60 32.93 -13.91
N PRO A 12 9.81 32.77 -13.34
CA PRO A 12 11.03 33.01 -14.13
C PRO A 12 11.14 32.04 -15.33
N LYS A 13 10.84 30.75 -15.13
CA LYS A 13 10.89 29.74 -16.20
C LYS A 13 9.80 29.97 -17.25
N PHE A 14 8.61 30.43 -16.83
CA PHE A 14 7.55 30.84 -17.73
C PHE A 14 7.99 32.05 -18.58
N TYR A 15 8.62 33.04 -17.98
CA TYR A 15 9.14 34.23 -18.72
C TYR A 15 10.18 33.80 -19.75
N MET A 16 11.18 33.00 -19.35
CA MET A 16 12.22 32.50 -20.28
C MET A 16 11.64 31.76 -21.49
N HIS A 17 10.54 31.05 -21.31
CA HIS A 17 9.91 30.32 -22.42
C HIS A 17 9.33 31.25 -23.49
N TYR A 18 8.98 32.49 -23.14
CA TYR A 18 8.36 33.50 -24.03
C TYR A 18 9.21 34.74 -24.20
N ASP A 19 10.47 34.76 -23.80
CA ASP A 19 11.34 35.94 -23.90
C ASP A 19 11.71 36.27 -25.35
N ASN A 20 11.64 35.31 -26.25
CA ASN A 20 11.87 35.53 -27.67
C ASN A 20 10.67 36.13 -28.43
N VAL A 21 9.51 36.26 -27.78
CA VAL A 21 8.31 36.83 -28.39
C VAL A 21 8.04 38.20 -27.85
N SER A 22 8.18 39.23 -28.70
CA SER A 22 7.86 40.64 -28.35
C SER A 22 6.35 40.85 -28.40
N TYR A 23 5.85 41.64 -27.44
CA TYR A 23 4.45 42.02 -27.32
C TYR A 23 4.31 43.51 -26.99
N LYS A 24 3.43 44.20 -27.72
CA LYS A 24 3.01 45.55 -27.42
C LYS A 24 1.53 45.57 -27.07
N PRO A 25 1.12 46.06 -25.87
CA PRO A 25 -0.30 46.14 -25.47
C PRO A 25 -1.14 47.10 -26.31
N SER A 26 -0.50 48.18 -26.83
CA SER A 26 -1.03 49.18 -27.76
C SER A 26 0.08 49.72 -28.63
N GLU A 27 -0.24 50.49 -29.69
CA GLU A 27 0.74 51.09 -30.59
C GLU A 27 1.74 51.99 -29.85
N ASP A 28 1.29 52.77 -28.86
CA ASP A 28 2.10 53.72 -28.09
C ASP A 28 2.81 53.07 -26.89
N ALA A 29 2.50 51.81 -26.60
CA ALA A 29 3.06 51.12 -25.42
C ALA A 29 4.50 50.66 -25.67
N LYS A 30 5.31 50.69 -24.62
CA LYS A 30 6.65 50.09 -24.65
C LYS A 30 6.56 48.60 -24.84
N ALA A 31 7.36 48.06 -25.75
CA ALA A 31 7.44 46.64 -25.98
C ALA A 31 7.88 45.90 -24.73
N THR A 32 7.27 44.76 -24.47
CA THR A 32 7.63 43.79 -23.41
C THR A 32 7.63 42.39 -24.00
N THR A 33 8.13 41.42 -23.26
CA THR A 33 8.02 40.02 -23.72
C THR A 33 6.60 39.47 -23.50
N LEU A 34 6.18 38.55 -24.34
CA LEU A 34 4.81 37.99 -24.29
C LEU A 34 4.50 37.41 -22.91
N GLY A 35 5.40 36.68 -22.28
CA GLY A 35 5.19 36.12 -20.96
C GLY A 35 4.92 37.16 -19.88
N ARG A 36 5.68 38.26 -19.88
CA ARG A 36 5.49 39.39 -18.95
C ARG A 36 4.21 40.18 -19.24
N GLY A 37 3.90 40.38 -20.51
CA GLY A 37 2.65 41.01 -20.97
C GLY A 37 1.44 40.21 -20.52
N TRP A 38 1.47 38.90 -20.72
CA TRP A 38 0.37 38.02 -20.29
C TRP A 38 0.14 38.02 -18.77
N VAL A 39 1.20 37.97 -17.97
CA VAL A 39 1.05 38.00 -16.50
C VAL A 39 0.45 39.30 -16.01
N LYS A 40 0.72 40.42 -16.66
CA LYS A 40 0.16 41.73 -16.33
C LYS A 40 -1.23 41.99 -16.91
N SER A 41 -1.67 41.17 -17.87
CA SER A 41 -2.97 41.37 -18.53
C SER A 41 -4.13 41.15 -17.56
N PRO A 42 -5.10 42.06 -17.47
CA PRO A 42 -6.31 41.89 -16.69
C PRO A 42 -7.21 40.78 -17.27
N LYS A 43 -7.02 40.40 -18.56
CA LYS A 43 -7.77 39.36 -19.26
C LYS A 43 -7.13 37.95 -19.09
N ARG A 44 -6.01 37.83 -18.35
CA ARG A 44 -5.41 36.51 -18.09
C ARG A 44 -6.37 35.62 -17.37
N ARG A 45 -6.39 34.34 -17.75
CA ARG A 45 -7.13 33.33 -16.97
C ARG A 45 -6.42 33.10 -15.63
N SER A 46 -7.14 33.30 -14.57
CA SER A 46 -6.69 33.02 -13.21
C SER A 46 -7.69 32.11 -12.54
N VAL A 47 -7.22 31.20 -11.71
CA VAL A 47 -8.06 30.28 -10.94
C VAL A 47 -7.69 30.40 -9.47
N LYS A 48 -8.64 30.14 -8.59
CA LYS A 48 -8.46 30.28 -7.15
C LYS A 48 -7.41 29.28 -6.64
N ARG A 49 -7.49 28.03 -7.10
CA ARG A 49 -6.57 26.94 -6.76
C ARG A 49 -6.68 25.80 -7.78
N LEU A 50 -5.74 24.86 -7.71
CA LEU A 50 -5.78 23.61 -8.46
C LEU A 50 -6.23 22.50 -7.52
N VAL A 51 -7.15 21.65 -7.99
CA VAL A 51 -7.71 20.55 -7.20
C VAL A 51 -7.82 19.32 -8.08
N LEU A 52 -7.39 18.15 -7.56
CA LEU A 52 -7.67 16.87 -8.18
C LEU A 52 -9.05 16.40 -7.69
N ALA A 53 -10.04 16.44 -8.57
CA ALA A 53 -11.43 16.09 -8.28
C ALA A 53 -12.02 15.18 -9.38
N PRO A 54 -11.69 13.87 -9.37
CA PRO A 54 -12.20 12.93 -10.36
C PRO A 54 -13.74 12.94 -10.43
N GLY A 55 -14.29 12.87 -11.65
CA GLY A 55 -15.73 12.89 -11.88
C GLY A 55 -16.41 14.27 -11.71
N LYS A 56 -15.65 15.34 -11.41
CA LYS A 56 -16.18 16.69 -11.29
C LYS A 56 -15.85 17.53 -12.53
N PRO A 57 -16.62 18.62 -12.81
CA PRO A 57 -16.36 19.52 -13.94
C PRO A 57 -14.95 20.14 -13.92
N ALA A 58 -14.48 20.58 -15.08
CA ALA A 58 -13.16 21.19 -15.23
C ALA A 58 -12.96 22.44 -14.36
N THR A 59 -14.01 23.22 -14.12
CA THR A 59 -14.01 24.34 -13.15
C THR A 59 -15.06 24.03 -12.08
N LEU A 60 -14.65 24.06 -10.84
CA LEU A 60 -15.54 23.81 -9.71
C LEU A 60 -16.33 25.09 -9.36
N LYS A 61 -17.43 24.94 -8.60
CA LYS A 61 -18.32 26.04 -8.20
C LYS A 61 -17.58 27.15 -7.43
N ASP A 62 -16.51 26.83 -6.72
CA ASP A 62 -15.67 27.77 -5.96
C ASP A 62 -14.61 28.50 -6.83
N GLY A 63 -14.61 28.28 -8.14
CA GLY A 63 -13.63 28.85 -9.08
C GLY A 63 -12.30 28.08 -9.14
N SER A 64 -12.19 26.92 -8.51
CA SER A 64 -11.01 26.07 -8.60
C SER A 64 -10.93 25.35 -9.94
N LEU A 65 -9.71 25.14 -10.48
CA LEU A 65 -9.49 24.33 -11.67
C LEU A 65 -9.28 22.88 -11.27
N ASN A 66 -10.12 22.01 -11.83
CA ASN A 66 -9.95 20.57 -11.68
C ASN A 66 -8.82 20.06 -12.59
N THR A 67 -7.85 19.39 -11.98
CA THR A 67 -6.69 18.84 -12.69
C THR A 67 -6.94 17.42 -13.19
N TRP A 68 -8.09 16.82 -12.90
CA TRP A 68 -8.47 15.51 -13.41
C TRP A 68 -8.59 15.52 -14.95
N ARG A 69 -7.94 14.53 -15.59
CA ARG A 69 -7.87 14.40 -17.06
C ARG A 69 -8.62 13.18 -17.61
N GLY A 70 -9.34 12.47 -16.73
CA GLY A 70 -10.10 11.31 -17.14
C GLY A 70 -9.26 10.07 -17.43
N PHE A 71 -9.85 9.22 -18.20
CA PHE A 71 -9.29 7.96 -18.66
C PHE A 71 -8.75 8.10 -20.09
N THR A 72 -7.97 7.10 -20.53
CA THR A 72 -7.35 7.06 -21.87
C THR A 72 -8.19 6.30 -22.90
N ALA A 73 -9.20 5.57 -22.44
CA ALA A 73 -10.07 4.77 -23.29
C ALA A 73 -11.54 5.11 -22.98
N GLU A 74 -12.36 5.25 -24.02
CA GLU A 74 -13.80 5.25 -23.89
C GLU A 74 -14.28 3.80 -23.76
N PRO A 75 -15.23 3.51 -22.84
CA PRO A 75 -15.72 2.15 -22.65
C PRO A 75 -16.46 1.64 -23.88
N ALA A 76 -16.19 0.41 -24.27
CA ALA A 76 -16.89 -0.26 -25.35
C ALA A 76 -17.10 -1.74 -25.01
N PRO A 77 -18.30 -2.29 -25.17
CA PRO A 77 -18.55 -3.72 -24.94
C PRO A 77 -17.66 -4.60 -25.84
N GLY A 78 -17.24 -5.74 -25.33
CA GLY A 78 -16.45 -6.69 -26.12
C GLY A 78 -15.96 -7.87 -25.32
N ASP A 79 -15.12 -8.69 -25.95
CA ASP A 79 -14.54 -9.87 -25.33
C ASP A 79 -13.41 -9.49 -24.39
N VAL A 80 -13.51 -9.88 -23.13
CA VAL A 80 -12.50 -9.66 -22.08
C VAL A 80 -11.80 -10.95 -21.66
N THR A 81 -12.01 -12.05 -22.40
CA THR A 81 -11.40 -13.34 -22.12
C THR A 81 -9.88 -13.24 -21.93
N PRO A 82 -9.10 -12.51 -22.77
CA PRO A 82 -7.67 -12.40 -22.56
C PRO A 82 -7.27 -11.76 -21.22
N PHE A 83 -8.06 -10.80 -20.71
CA PHE A 83 -7.86 -10.25 -19.38
C PHE A 83 -8.21 -11.26 -18.28
N ILE A 84 -9.30 -11.99 -18.45
CA ILE A 84 -9.75 -13.02 -17.49
C ILE A 84 -8.71 -14.14 -17.41
N ASP A 85 -8.14 -14.58 -18.53
CA ASP A 85 -7.09 -15.60 -18.56
C ASP A 85 -5.83 -15.13 -17.84
N LEU A 86 -5.39 -13.90 -18.11
CA LEU A 86 -4.24 -13.31 -17.44
C LEU A 86 -4.47 -13.20 -15.92
N ILE A 87 -5.60 -12.67 -15.48
CA ILE A 87 -5.86 -12.47 -14.05
C ILE A 87 -6.09 -13.80 -13.32
N ASN A 88 -6.69 -14.79 -13.98
CA ASN A 88 -6.83 -16.15 -13.45
C ASN A 88 -5.47 -16.82 -13.24
N PHE A 89 -4.53 -16.57 -14.14
CA PHE A 89 -3.18 -17.08 -14.02
C PHE A 89 -2.42 -16.35 -12.90
N VAL A 90 -2.41 -15.01 -12.92
CA VAL A 90 -1.66 -14.18 -11.95
C VAL A 90 -2.21 -14.32 -10.53
N LEU A 91 -3.52 -14.51 -10.38
CA LEU A 91 -4.19 -14.65 -9.08
C LEU A 91 -4.98 -15.97 -9.05
N PRO A 92 -4.31 -17.11 -8.83
CA PRO A 92 -4.93 -18.44 -8.90
C PRO A 92 -5.96 -18.69 -7.79
N ASN A 93 -5.77 -18.11 -6.61
CA ASN A 93 -6.73 -18.22 -5.51
C ASN A 93 -8.00 -17.40 -5.86
N LYS A 94 -9.14 -18.10 -5.98
CA LYS A 94 -10.42 -17.52 -6.41
C LYS A 94 -10.87 -16.35 -5.52
N ALA A 95 -10.81 -16.52 -4.19
CA ALA A 95 -11.26 -15.50 -3.25
C ALA A 95 -10.37 -14.24 -3.31
N GLU A 96 -9.05 -14.43 -3.41
CA GLU A 96 -8.09 -13.33 -3.54
C GLU A 96 -8.27 -12.58 -4.88
N ARG A 97 -8.48 -13.33 -5.96
CA ARG A 97 -8.77 -12.77 -7.29
C ARG A 97 -10.05 -11.95 -7.31
N GLU A 98 -11.15 -12.48 -6.76
CA GLU A 98 -12.43 -11.77 -6.68
C GLU A 98 -12.31 -10.46 -5.91
N TYR A 99 -11.59 -10.46 -4.80
CA TYR A 99 -11.33 -9.22 -4.05
C TYR A 99 -10.51 -8.22 -4.88
N CYS A 100 -9.42 -8.67 -5.50
CA CYS A 100 -8.57 -7.80 -6.34
C CYS A 100 -9.36 -7.21 -7.53
N VAL A 101 -10.18 -8.01 -8.21
CA VAL A 101 -11.01 -7.56 -9.34
C VAL A 101 -12.01 -6.50 -8.88
N LYS A 102 -12.71 -6.71 -7.76
CA LYS A 102 -13.64 -5.73 -7.18
C LYS A 102 -12.93 -4.45 -6.75
N TRP A 103 -11.74 -4.56 -6.15
CA TRP A 103 -10.92 -3.42 -5.78
C TRP A 103 -10.52 -2.58 -7.01
N LEU A 104 -10.07 -3.23 -8.10
CA LEU A 104 -9.73 -2.58 -9.36
C LEU A 104 -10.96 -1.92 -10.01
N ALA A 105 -12.10 -2.62 -10.06
CA ALA A 105 -13.33 -2.10 -10.60
C ALA A 105 -13.82 -0.88 -9.82
N LYS A 106 -13.85 -0.95 -8.47
CA LYS A 106 -14.24 0.17 -7.62
C LYS A 106 -13.34 1.38 -7.80
N MET A 107 -12.04 1.18 -8.01
CA MET A 107 -11.09 2.25 -8.30
C MET A 107 -11.43 2.97 -9.63
N ILE A 108 -11.85 2.23 -10.65
CA ILE A 108 -12.25 2.79 -11.95
C ILE A 108 -13.62 3.48 -11.85
N GLN A 109 -14.59 2.88 -11.17
CA GLN A 109 -15.93 3.43 -10.99
C GLN A 109 -15.93 4.70 -10.13
N GLU A 110 -15.11 4.72 -9.09
CA GLU A 110 -15.05 5.82 -8.12
C GLU A 110 -13.61 6.32 -7.90
N PRO A 111 -12.96 6.90 -8.92
CA PRO A 111 -11.56 7.31 -8.80
C PRO A 111 -11.32 8.41 -7.75
N GLY A 112 -12.36 9.17 -7.38
CA GLY A 112 -12.32 10.20 -6.34
C GLY A 112 -12.48 9.68 -4.91
N THR A 113 -12.83 8.40 -4.72
CA THR A 113 -13.02 7.81 -3.39
C THR A 113 -11.67 7.42 -2.78
N LYS A 114 -11.47 7.76 -1.51
CA LYS A 114 -10.29 7.33 -0.76
C LYS A 114 -10.39 5.86 -0.37
N PHE A 115 -9.36 5.08 -0.69
CA PHE A 115 -9.23 3.69 -0.23
C PHE A 115 -8.31 3.63 0.98
N LEU A 116 -8.69 2.82 1.97
CA LEU A 116 -7.87 2.55 3.15
C LEU A 116 -7.17 1.19 3.08
N VAL A 117 -7.36 0.47 1.97
CA VAL A 117 -6.73 -0.81 1.69
C VAL A 117 -5.95 -0.73 0.40
N SER A 118 -4.71 -1.21 0.44
CA SER A 118 -3.82 -1.40 -0.69
C SER A 118 -3.64 -2.88 -0.98
N LEU A 119 -3.35 -3.21 -2.24
CA LEU A 119 -3.03 -4.58 -2.64
C LEU A 119 -1.52 -4.82 -2.51
N VAL A 120 -1.16 -6.02 -2.07
CA VAL A 120 0.20 -6.56 -2.14
C VAL A 120 0.12 -7.84 -2.94
N VAL A 121 0.86 -7.91 -4.05
CA VAL A 121 0.89 -9.11 -4.90
C VAL A 121 2.34 -9.56 -5.04
N TRP A 122 2.63 -10.74 -4.55
CA TRP A 122 3.98 -11.27 -4.53
C TRP A 122 4.08 -12.65 -5.19
N SER A 123 5.28 -13.03 -5.62
CA SER A 123 5.63 -14.36 -6.09
C SER A 123 7.13 -14.56 -5.89
N ILE A 124 7.60 -15.80 -5.76
CA ILE A 124 9.04 -16.08 -5.78
C ILE A 124 9.55 -15.98 -7.22
N GLU A 125 8.80 -16.51 -8.19
CA GLU A 125 9.18 -16.51 -9.60
C GLU A 125 8.97 -15.12 -10.22
N GLU A 126 9.91 -14.71 -11.06
CA GLU A 126 9.81 -13.51 -11.89
C GLU A 126 9.07 -13.80 -13.21
N GLY A 127 8.54 -12.76 -13.85
CA GLY A 127 7.86 -12.92 -15.14
C GLY A 127 6.52 -13.62 -15.10
N VAL A 128 5.86 -13.68 -13.92
CA VAL A 128 4.53 -14.26 -13.74
C VAL A 128 3.38 -13.37 -14.24
N GLY A 129 3.68 -12.15 -14.71
CA GLY A 129 2.69 -11.25 -15.30
C GLY A 129 2.09 -10.19 -14.35
N LYS A 130 2.58 -10.07 -13.11
CA LYS A 130 2.12 -9.04 -12.15
C LYS A 130 2.12 -7.62 -12.75
N GLY A 131 3.29 -7.17 -13.23
CA GLY A 131 3.44 -5.86 -13.87
C GLY A 131 2.49 -5.71 -15.06
N LEU A 132 2.47 -6.69 -15.99
CA LEU A 132 1.61 -6.66 -17.16
C LEU A 132 0.13 -6.44 -16.80
N LEU A 133 -0.38 -7.15 -15.79
CA LEU A 133 -1.76 -7.03 -15.32
C LEU A 133 -2.05 -5.63 -14.76
N PHE A 134 -1.30 -5.21 -13.76
CA PHE A 134 -1.61 -3.98 -13.02
C PHE A 134 -1.25 -2.71 -13.80
N GLU A 135 -0.17 -2.72 -14.60
CA GLU A 135 0.18 -1.59 -15.46
C GLU A 135 -0.83 -1.40 -16.58
N THR A 136 -1.40 -2.49 -17.11
CA THR A 136 -2.49 -2.37 -18.10
C THR A 136 -3.69 -1.65 -17.50
N VAL A 137 -4.12 -2.03 -16.29
CA VAL A 137 -5.20 -1.30 -15.59
C VAL A 137 -4.78 0.14 -15.30
N GLY A 138 -3.54 0.38 -14.87
CA GLY A 138 -2.99 1.71 -14.68
C GLY A 138 -3.01 2.57 -15.95
N SER A 139 -2.76 1.95 -17.09
CA SER A 139 -2.79 2.62 -18.39
C SER A 139 -4.16 3.09 -18.87
N LEU A 140 -5.24 2.68 -18.17
CA LEU A 140 -6.59 3.24 -18.37
C LEU A 140 -6.68 4.68 -17.88
N PHE A 141 -5.89 5.05 -16.88
CA PHE A 141 -5.82 6.44 -16.41
C PHE A 141 -4.94 7.29 -17.32
N HIS A 142 -5.29 8.56 -17.45
CA HIS A 142 -4.35 9.50 -18.06
C HIS A 142 -3.01 9.46 -17.32
N GLN A 143 -1.88 9.54 -18.04
CA GLN A 143 -0.51 9.41 -17.52
C GLN A 143 -0.19 10.29 -16.30
N ARG A 144 -0.91 11.40 -16.12
CA ARG A 144 -0.79 12.28 -14.95
C ARG A 144 -1.26 11.61 -13.66
N HIS A 145 -2.23 10.70 -13.74
CA HIS A 145 -2.91 10.11 -12.59
C HIS A 145 -2.44 8.71 -12.26
N PHE A 146 -1.56 8.17 -13.09
CA PHE A 146 -0.95 6.86 -12.90
C PHE A 146 0.57 6.98 -12.86
N LYS A 147 1.23 6.15 -12.04
CA LYS A 147 2.69 6.03 -12.03
C LYS A 147 3.12 4.66 -11.50
N VAL A 148 4.18 4.12 -12.09
CA VAL A 148 4.98 3.03 -11.52
C VAL A 148 6.21 3.66 -10.87
N VAL A 149 6.54 3.22 -9.66
CA VAL A 149 7.69 3.66 -8.88
C VAL A 149 8.45 2.44 -8.37
N GLY A 150 9.76 2.55 -8.28
CA GLY A 150 10.60 1.49 -7.72
C GLY A 150 10.84 1.68 -6.21
N ASN A 151 11.75 0.86 -5.69
CA ASN A 151 12.06 0.83 -4.26
C ASN A 151 12.70 2.14 -3.72
N GLU A 152 13.30 2.95 -4.59
CA GLU A 152 13.96 4.22 -4.24
C GLU A 152 13.04 5.22 -3.55
N VAL A 153 11.73 5.23 -3.88
CA VAL A 153 10.77 6.19 -3.29
C VAL A 153 10.55 6.01 -1.80
N PHE A 154 10.86 4.83 -1.26
CA PHE A 154 10.69 4.56 0.17
C PHE A 154 11.72 5.30 1.04
N ASN A 155 12.86 5.68 0.47
CA ASN A 155 13.92 6.40 1.16
C ASN A 155 14.07 7.86 0.68
N ASP A 156 13.36 8.25 -0.39
CA ASP A 156 13.42 9.61 -0.90
C ASP A 156 12.67 10.59 -0.01
N GLN A 157 13.26 11.77 0.19
CA GLN A 157 12.63 12.90 0.84
C GLN A 157 11.68 13.66 -0.08
N PHE A 158 11.85 13.53 -1.41
CA PHE A 158 11.01 14.18 -2.41
C PHE A 158 9.79 13.30 -2.73
N THR A 159 8.62 13.91 -2.66
CA THR A 159 7.33 13.22 -2.81
C THR A 159 6.54 13.70 -4.02
N GLU A 160 7.21 14.39 -4.97
CA GLU A 160 6.52 14.94 -6.15
C GLU A 160 5.87 13.85 -7.01
N TRP A 161 6.37 12.60 -6.93
CA TRP A 161 5.79 11.45 -7.61
C TRP A 161 4.35 11.12 -7.15
N GLN A 162 3.93 11.61 -5.97
CA GLN A 162 2.56 11.45 -5.46
C GLN A 162 1.61 12.53 -6.01
N SER A 163 2.15 13.66 -6.52
CA SER A 163 1.31 14.77 -6.95
C SER A 163 0.35 14.37 -8.06
N GLN A 164 -0.92 14.66 -7.87
CA GLN A 164 -2.03 14.40 -8.81
C GLN A 164 -2.20 12.92 -9.19
N LYS A 165 -1.70 11.98 -8.40
CA LYS A 165 -1.87 10.56 -8.65
C LYS A 165 -3.16 10.03 -8.04
N VAL A 166 -3.77 9.08 -8.76
CA VAL A 166 -4.94 8.30 -8.34
C VAL A 166 -4.58 6.84 -8.18
N PHE A 167 -3.67 6.35 -9.01
CA PHE A 167 -3.19 4.99 -8.96
C PHE A 167 -1.65 4.95 -9.03
N VAL A 168 -1.03 4.21 -8.11
CA VAL A 168 0.42 4.02 -8.04
C VAL A 168 0.73 2.54 -7.86
N ILE A 169 1.60 2.04 -8.69
CA ILE A 169 2.23 0.73 -8.53
C ILE A 169 3.63 0.97 -7.95
N ALA A 170 3.91 0.40 -6.79
CA ALA A 170 5.25 0.29 -6.26
C ALA A 170 5.78 -1.09 -6.62
N ASP A 171 6.73 -1.14 -7.54
CA ASP A 171 7.32 -2.37 -8.04
C ASP A 171 8.66 -2.67 -7.38
N GLU A 172 9.03 -3.95 -7.35
CA GLU A 172 10.27 -4.45 -6.73
C GLU A 172 10.41 -4.05 -5.25
N VAL A 173 9.28 -4.03 -4.52
CA VAL A 173 9.31 -3.70 -3.09
C VAL A 173 10.11 -4.74 -2.34
N SER A 174 11.25 -4.33 -1.80
CA SER A 174 12.12 -5.17 -1.01
C SER A 174 12.29 -4.60 0.41
N SER A 175 12.49 -5.48 1.35
CA SER A 175 12.36 -5.19 2.78
C SER A 175 13.69 -4.90 3.49
N ALA A 176 14.67 -4.26 2.82
CA ALA A 176 15.98 -3.99 3.43
C ALA A 176 15.89 -3.20 4.77
N ASP A 177 14.82 -2.38 4.95
CA ASP A 177 14.52 -1.71 6.22
C ASP A 177 13.02 -1.83 6.54
N LYS A 178 12.63 -3.05 6.98
CA LYS A 178 11.24 -3.52 7.05
C LYS A 178 10.28 -2.65 7.85
N ARG A 179 10.70 -2.11 9.01
CA ARG A 179 9.77 -1.40 9.91
C ARG A 179 9.55 0.06 9.53
N SER A 180 10.61 0.81 9.29
CA SER A 180 10.49 2.24 8.95
C SER A 180 9.76 2.43 7.62
N THR A 181 10.06 1.59 6.63
CA THR A 181 9.38 1.57 5.34
C THR A 181 7.90 1.21 5.50
N ALA A 182 7.57 0.18 6.29
CA ALA A 182 6.18 -0.22 6.51
C ALA A 182 5.36 0.88 7.20
N ASP A 183 5.91 1.56 8.20
CA ASP A 183 5.21 2.64 8.90
C ASP A 183 4.99 3.86 7.98
N ARG A 184 5.96 4.17 7.11
CA ARG A 184 5.83 5.21 6.09
C ARG A 184 4.73 4.88 5.07
N VAL A 185 4.71 3.66 4.56
CA VAL A 185 3.67 3.17 3.63
C VAL A 185 2.28 3.19 4.27
N LYS A 186 2.16 2.76 5.52
CA LYS A 186 0.91 2.86 6.29
C LYS A 186 0.43 4.31 6.38
N GLY A 187 1.35 5.26 6.57
CA GLY A 187 1.06 6.68 6.52
C GLY A 187 0.51 7.13 5.17
N TRP A 188 1.12 6.71 4.05
CA TRP A 188 0.64 7.05 2.71
C TRP A 188 -0.77 6.53 2.44
N ILE A 189 -1.07 5.29 2.88
CA ILE A 189 -2.39 4.69 2.69
C ILE A 189 -3.46 5.45 3.48
N THR A 190 -3.19 5.82 4.72
CA THR A 190 -4.22 6.37 5.63
C THR A 190 -4.31 7.89 5.65
N ALA A 191 -3.25 8.61 5.26
CA ALA A 191 -3.28 10.07 5.24
C ALA A 191 -4.39 10.60 4.33
N THR A 192 -5.10 11.63 4.78
CA THR A 192 -6.13 12.32 4.00
C THR A 192 -5.53 13.30 2.99
N GLU A 193 -4.31 13.76 3.26
CA GLU A 193 -3.54 14.66 2.41
C GLU A 193 -2.13 14.14 2.18
N ASN A 194 -1.60 14.39 1.01
CA ASN A 194 -0.20 14.18 0.66
C ASN A 194 0.56 15.49 0.81
N ASN A 195 1.65 15.48 1.57
CA ASN A 195 2.60 16.58 1.63
C ASN A 195 3.58 16.45 0.48
N ILE A 196 3.42 17.28 -0.53
CA ILE A 196 4.24 17.27 -1.73
C ILE A 196 5.49 18.12 -1.51
N ASN A 197 6.64 17.46 -1.59
CA ASN A 197 7.96 18.05 -1.49
C ASN A 197 8.67 17.95 -2.85
N VAL A 198 8.74 19.07 -3.54
CA VAL A 198 9.42 19.21 -4.84
C VAL A 198 10.75 19.93 -4.63
N LYS A 199 11.80 19.47 -5.29
CA LYS A 199 13.13 20.11 -5.20
C LYS A 199 13.04 21.59 -5.59
N ASN A 200 13.60 22.46 -4.75
CA ASN A 200 13.64 23.92 -4.97
C ASN A 200 12.27 24.61 -5.08
N THR A 201 11.23 24.01 -4.49
CA THR A 201 9.88 24.56 -4.47
C THR A 201 9.33 24.51 -3.04
N ALA A 202 8.47 25.47 -2.68
CA ALA A 202 7.78 25.43 -1.40
C ALA A 202 6.90 24.16 -1.33
N LYS A 203 6.91 23.49 -0.18
CA LYS A 203 6.05 22.35 0.08
C LYS A 203 4.58 22.75 0.04
N TYR A 204 3.73 21.88 -0.46
CA TYR A 204 2.29 22.08 -0.47
C TYR A 204 1.56 20.77 -0.20
N SER A 205 0.27 20.85 0.14
CA SER A 205 -0.57 19.70 0.39
C SER A 205 -1.61 19.51 -0.70
N GLU A 206 -1.90 18.28 -1.03
CA GLU A 206 -2.97 17.86 -1.94
C GLU A 206 -3.84 16.77 -1.27
N PRO A 207 -5.14 16.68 -1.59
CA PRO A 207 -5.95 15.55 -1.17
C PRO A 207 -5.33 14.22 -1.61
N ASN A 208 -5.26 13.26 -0.71
CA ASN A 208 -4.70 11.95 -1.02
C ASN A 208 -5.78 11.01 -1.57
N LEU A 209 -5.81 10.86 -2.87
CA LEU A 209 -6.71 9.96 -3.59
C LEU A 209 -5.98 8.71 -4.12
N ILE A 210 -4.73 8.50 -3.74
CA ILE A 210 -3.91 7.42 -4.31
C ILE A 210 -4.37 6.06 -3.78
N LYS A 211 -4.53 5.11 -4.71
CA LYS A 211 -4.67 3.68 -4.47
C LYS A 211 -3.34 3.02 -4.80
N TYR A 212 -2.82 2.22 -3.89
CA TYR A 212 -1.50 1.60 -4.05
C TYR A 212 -1.63 0.12 -4.32
N VAL A 213 -0.81 -0.36 -5.26
CA VAL A 213 -0.49 -1.77 -5.45
C VAL A 213 1.01 -1.94 -5.25
N PHE A 214 1.38 -2.87 -4.40
CA PHE A 214 2.78 -3.22 -4.12
C PHE A 214 3.06 -4.56 -4.79
N LEU A 215 4.03 -4.58 -5.70
CA LEU A 215 4.48 -5.79 -6.36
C LEU A 215 5.85 -6.19 -5.81
N SER A 216 6.06 -7.49 -5.62
CA SER A 216 7.32 -8.00 -5.09
C SER A 216 7.61 -9.42 -5.57
N ASN A 217 8.89 -9.78 -5.52
CA ASN A 217 9.38 -11.15 -5.69
C ASN A 217 9.81 -11.78 -4.35
N HIS A 218 9.40 -11.16 -3.24
CA HIS A 218 9.76 -11.61 -1.90
C HIS A 218 8.52 -11.88 -1.05
N PRO A 219 8.45 -13.01 -0.33
CA PRO A 219 7.31 -13.36 0.55
C PRO A 219 7.18 -12.43 1.76
N ASP A 220 8.18 -11.63 2.03
CA ASP A 220 8.26 -10.67 3.13
C ASP A 220 8.31 -9.20 2.64
N ALA A 221 7.78 -8.95 1.45
CA ALA A 221 7.76 -7.65 0.77
C ALA A 221 7.34 -6.47 1.64
N VAL A 222 6.36 -6.68 2.52
CA VAL A 222 5.84 -5.67 3.44
C VAL A 222 5.84 -6.24 4.85
N TYR A 223 6.42 -5.50 5.80
CA TYR A 223 6.34 -5.89 7.21
C TYR A 223 4.91 -5.74 7.71
N LEU A 224 4.25 -6.86 7.90
CA LEU A 224 2.89 -6.97 8.42
C LEU A 224 2.91 -7.40 9.89
N ASN A 225 1.88 -7.00 10.62
CA ASN A 225 1.53 -7.60 11.91
C ASN A 225 0.08 -8.13 11.85
N ASP A 226 -0.27 -9.01 12.79
CA ASP A 226 -1.56 -9.71 12.82
C ASP A 226 -2.77 -8.75 12.82
N LYS A 227 -2.59 -7.51 13.27
CA LYS A 227 -3.65 -6.49 13.37
C LYS A 227 -3.63 -5.51 12.21
N ASP A 228 -2.76 -5.71 11.21
CA ASP A 228 -2.71 -4.80 10.07
C ASP A 228 -3.93 -4.99 9.18
N ARG A 229 -4.69 -3.91 9.00
CA ARG A 229 -5.95 -3.85 8.26
C ARG A 229 -5.85 -3.16 6.91
N ARG A 230 -4.64 -2.68 6.55
CA ARG A 230 -4.44 -1.82 5.37
C ARG A 230 -4.00 -2.57 4.14
N PHE A 231 -3.49 -3.79 4.31
CA PHE A 231 -2.97 -4.57 3.20
C PHE A 231 -3.84 -5.80 2.96
N PHE A 232 -4.31 -5.92 1.75
CA PHE A 232 -4.81 -7.18 1.21
C PHE A 232 -3.66 -7.85 0.44
N VAL A 233 -3.35 -9.09 0.78
CA VAL A 233 -2.23 -9.82 0.20
C VAL A 233 -2.76 -10.92 -0.69
N ALA A 234 -2.21 -11.03 -1.89
CA ALA A 234 -2.44 -12.12 -2.81
C ALA A 234 -1.09 -12.67 -3.30
N GLU A 235 -1.05 -13.95 -3.57
CA GLU A 235 0.13 -14.66 -4.06
C GLU A 235 -0.07 -15.08 -5.52
N ALA A 236 0.90 -14.74 -6.35
CA ALA A 236 0.96 -15.17 -7.73
C ALA A 236 1.73 -16.53 -7.81
N PRO A 237 1.54 -17.31 -8.88
CA PRO A 237 2.10 -18.65 -8.96
C PRO A 237 3.62 -18.63 -9.11
N ASP A 238 4.27 -19.72 -8.64
CA ASP A 238 5.72 -19.95 -8.81
C ASP A 238 6.04 -20.54 -10.21
N LYS A 239 5.52 -19.90 -11.25
CA LYS A 239 5.79 -20.27 -12.64
C LYS A 239 5.59 -19.08 -13.56
N LYS A 240 6.42 -18.97 -14.58
CA LYS A 240 6.34 -17.90 -15.58
C LYS A 240 5.01 -17.90 -16.31
N LEU A 241 4.56 -16.71 -16.68
CA LEU A 241 3.37 -16.53 -17.52
C LEU A 241 3.57 -17.28 -18.85
N PRO A 242 2.66 -18.20 -19.22
CA PRO A 242 2.72 -18.86 -20.52
C PRO A 242 2.73 -17.86 -21.68
N ASP A 243 3.60 -18.10 -22.67
CA ASP A 243 3.75 -17.24 -23.83
C ASP A 243 2.44 -17.05 -24.61
N GLU A 244 1.59 -18.07 -24.65
CA GLU A 244 0.29 -18.02 -25.30
C GLU A 244 -0.63 -16.99 -24.62
N ILE A 245 -0.78 -17.06 -23.28
CA ILE A 245 -1.60 -16.09 -22.52
C ILE A 245 -1.04 -14.69 -22.72
N ARG A 246 0.28 -14.54 -22.61
CA ARG A 246 0.94 -13.23 -22.78
C ARG A 246 0.70 -12.67 -24.16
N LYS A 247 0.88 -13.46 -25.22
CA LYS A 247 0.68 -13.05 -26.61
C LYS A 247 -0.76 -12.66 -26.86
N ASN A 248 -1.71 -13.51 -26.50
CA ASN A 248 -3.14 -13.26 -26.66
C ASN A 248 -3.56 -11.95 -25.97
N PHE A 249 -3.09 -11.73 -24.75
CA PHE A 249 -3.36 -10.51 -24.01
C PHE A 249 -2.77 -9.26 -24.67
N VAL A 250 -1.51 -9.31 -25.08
CA VAL A 250 -0.84 -8.17 -25.75
C VAL A 250 -1.50 -7.84 -27.09
N ASP A 251 -1.84 -8.84 -27.87
CA ASP A 251 -2.50 -8.65 -29.18
C ASP A 251 -3.92 -8.10 -28.98
N TRP A 252 -4.65 -8.57 -27.98
CA TRP A 252 -5.95 -8.02 -27.58
C TRP A 252 -5.84 -6.53 -27.18
N ILE A 253 -4.87 -6.14 -26.37
CA ILE A 253 -4.65 -4.72 -26.00
C ILE A 253 -4.40 -3.85 -27.23
N LYS A 254 -3.56 -4.33 -28.21
CA LYS A 254 -3.30 -3.62 -29.46
C LYS A 254 -4.55 -3.48 -30.34
N ALA A 255 -5.44 -4.46 -30.26
CA ALA A 255 -6.72 -4.47 -31.00
C ALA A 255 -7.82 -3.63 -30.34
N GLY A 256 -7.52 -2.86 -29.29
CA GLY A 256 -8.49 -2.00 -28.62
C GLY A 256 -9.03 -2.58 -27.30
N GLY A 257 -8.46 -3.63 -26.78
CA GLY A 257 -8.88 -4.31 -25.54
C GLY A 257 -9.00 -3.41 -24.32
N LYS A 258 -8.30 -2.25 -24.30
CA LYS A 258 -8.46 -1.25 -23.23
C LYS A 258 -9.90 -0.72 -23.10
N ALA A 259 -10.58 -0.51 -24.21
CA ALA A 259 -11.97 -0.05 -24.21
C ALA A 259 -12.90 -1.12 -23.61
N GLN A 260 -12.64 -2.39 -23.95
CA GLN A 260 -13.39 -3.54 -23.44
C GLN A 260 -13.11 -3.78 -21.95
N LEU A 261 -11.84 -3.64 -21.53
CA LEU A 261 -11.46 -3.71 -20.12
C LEU A 261 -12.13 -2.60 -19.31
N MET A 262 -12.16 -1.38 -19.85
CA MET A 262 -12.82 -0.24 -19.20
C MET A 262 -14.32 -0.51 -19.01
N ASP A 263 -15.00 -1.00 -20.05
CA ASP A 263 -16.42 -1.36 -19.98
C ASP A 263 -16.66 -2.47 -18.95
N TYR A 264 -15.87 -3.53 -18.96
CA TYR A 264 -15.97 -4.62 -18.00
C TYR A 264 -15.83 -4.13 -16.54
N LEU A 265 -14.80 -3.32 -16.24
CA LEU A 265 -14.57 -2.82 -14.88
C LEU A 265 -15.65 -1.82 -14.43
N LEU A 266 -16.20 -1.02 -15.34
CA LEU A 266 -17.29 -0.09 -15.04
C LEU A 266 -18.61 -0.81 -14.74
N ASN A 267 -18.88 -1.93 -15.40
CA ASN A 267 -20.13 -2.68 -15.26
C ASN A 267 -20.08 -3.79 -14.19
N LEU A 268 -18.91 -4.03 -13.58
CA LEU A 268 -18.78 -5.02 -12.51
C LEU A 268 -19.56 -4.57 -11.26
N ASP A 269 -20.33 -5.47 -10.67
CA ASP A 269 -21.02 -5.18 -9.40
C ASP A 269 -20.02 -5.04 -8.23
N THR A 270 -19.87 -3.82 -7.75
CA THR A 270 -19.07 -3.46 -6.58
C THR A 270 -19.91 -2.92 -5.42
N SER A 271 -21.24 -3.10 -5.45
CA SER A 271 -22.16 -2.56 -4.44
C SER A 271 -21.84 -3.01 -3.00
N GLN A 272 -21.32 -4.23 -2.85
CA GLN A 272 -20.92 -4.81 -1.57
C GLN A 272 -19.44 -4.59 -1.23
N PHE A 273 -18.70 -3.84 -2.04
CA PHE A 273 -17.30 -3.57 -1.81
C PHE A 273 -17.09 -2.22 -1.15
N ASP A 274 -16.74 -2.22 0.13
CA ASP A 274 -16.37 -1.01 0.87
C ASP A 274 -14.84 -0.80 0.85
N PRO A 275 -14.34 0.20 0.14
CA PRO A 275 -12.89 0.48 0.06
C PRO A 275 -12.31 1.03 1.36
N THR A 276 -13.13 1.35 2.36
CA THR A 276 -12.72 1.85 3.68
C THR A 276 -12.73 0.77 4.75
N ALA A 277 -13.39 -0.36 4.48
CA ALA A 277 -13.40 -1.51 5.40
C ALA A 277 -12.00 -2.09 5.58
N PRO A 278 -11.70 -2.69 6.74
CA PRO A 278 -10.46 -3.44 6.94
C PRO A 278 -10.25 -4.51 5.88
N ALA A 279 -9.00 -4.65 5.40
CA ALA A 279 -8.65 -5.74 4.48
C ALA A 279 -8.97 -7.09 5.12
N PRO A 280 -9.71 -7.98 4.43
CA PRO A 280 -9.96 -9.33 4.94
C PRO A 280 -8.65 -10.12 5.06
N MET A 281 -8.65 -11.11 5.95
CA MET A 281 -7.54 -12.04 6.07
C MET A 281 -7.57 -13.01 4.90
N SER A 282 -6.58 -12.91 4.01
CA SER A 282 -6.38 -13.86 2.90
C SER A 282 -5.44 -14.99 3.32
N GLN A 283 -5.47 -16.09 2.58
CA GLN A 283 -4.53 -17.21 2.79
C GLN A 283 -3.08 -16.74 2.57
N SER A 284 -2.84 -15.99 1.52
CA SER A 284 -1.53 -15.40 1.21
C SER A 284 -1.05 -14.42 2.27
N LYS A 285 -1.98 -13.69 2.93
CA LYS A 285 -1.62 -12.83 4.05
C LYS A 285 -1.18 -13.63 5.26
N MET A 286 -1.84 -14.74 5.57
CA MET A 286 -1.42 -15.64 6.64
C MET A 286 -0.02 -16.20 6.38
N SER A 287 0.25 -16.67 5.16
CA SER A 287 1.57 -17.16 4.75
C SER A 287 2.66 -16.07 4.89
N MET A 288 2.36 -14.83 4.46
CA MET A 288 3.28 -13.70 4.60
C MET A 288 3.54 -13.33 6.07
N LEU A 289 2.52 -13.39 6.93
CA LEU A 289 2.69 -13.15 8.38
C LEU A 289 3.60 -14.21 9.00
N ASP A 290 3.46 -15.47 8.61
CA ASP A 290 4.33 -16.54 9.08
C ASP A 290 5.78 -16.36 8.61
N SER A 291 5.98 -15.95 7.37
CA SER A 291 7.31 -15.63 6.81
C SER A 291 7.97 -14.40 7.48
N ASN A 292 7.18 -13.47 8.01
CA ASN A 292 7.67 -12.28 8.71
C ASN A 292 8.03 -12.53 10.19
N LYS A 293 7.71 -13.70 10.74
CA LYS A 293 8.09 -14.08 12.10
C LYS A 293 9.61 -14.24 12.18
N SER A 294 10.23 -13.62 13.18
CA SER A 294 11.65 -13.88 13.45
C SER A 294 11.88 -15.32 13.94
N ASP A 295 13.09 -15.84 13.78
CA ASP A 295 13.48 -17.17 14.29
C ASP A 295 13.10 -17.34 15.76
N LEU A 296 13.28 -16.29 16.56
CA LEU A 296 12.87 -16.28 17.96
C LEU A 296 11.34 -16.41 18.12
N GLU A 297 10.56 -15.71 17.32
CA GLU A 297 9.09 -15.80 17.38
C GLU A 297 8.59 -17.20 17.00
N GLN A 298 9.12 -17.76 15.93
CA GLN A 298 8.81 -19.15 15.50
C GLN A 298 9.21 -20.15 16.57
N TRP A 299 10.39 -19.96 17.17
CA TRP A 299 10.85 -20.84 18.24
C TRP A 299 9.94 -20.75 19.48
N VAL A 300 9.56 -19.54 19.90
CA VAL A 300 8.65 -19.33 21.04
C VAL A 300 7.29 -19.96 20.75
N GLU A 301 6.74 -19.79 19.56
CA GLU A 301 5.47 -20.41 19.15
C GLU A 301 5.52 -21.93 19.26
N ASN A 302 6.57 -22.56 18.72
CA ASN A 302 6.80 -24.00 18.82
C ASN A 302 6.96 -24.48 20.27
N ALA A 303 7.64 -23.69 21.12
CA ALA A 303 7.79 -24.01 22.54
C ALA A 303 6.44 -23.94 23.28
N LEU A 304 5.59 -22.96 22.95
CA LEU A 304 4.24 -22.83 23.49
C LEU A 304 3.32 -23.99 23.08
N LEU A 305 3.36 -24.41 21.82
CA LEU A 305 2.61 -25.58 21.36
C LEU A 305 3.01 -26.85 22.12
N LYS A 306 4.31 -27.04 22.35
CA LYS A 306 4.81 -28.17 23.16
C LYS A 306 4.38 -28.06 24.63
N ALA A 307 4.36 -26.86 25.20
CA ALA A 307 3.89 -26.62 26.56
C ALA A 307 2.39 -26.94 26.70
N GLN A 308 1.57 -26.44 25.76
CA GLN A 308 0.13 -26.71 25.73
C GLN A 308 -0.18 -28.21 25.59
N ALA A 309 0.55 -28.92 24.74
CA ALA A 309 0.42 -30.37 24.57
C ALA A 309 0.70 -31.15 25.88
N LYS A 310 1.46 -30.54 26.80
CA LYS A 310 1.76 -31.08 28.15
C LYS A 310 0.87 -30.48 29.24
N ASN A 311 -0.19 -29.73 28.89
CA ASN A 311 -1.06 -28.99 29.81
C ASN A 311 -0.34 -27.96 30.70
N HIS A 312 0.77 -27.40 30.21
CA HIS A 312 1.47 -26.32 30.90
C HIS A 312 0.84 -24.98 30.50
N ASP A 313 0.03 -24.41 31.38
CA ASP A 313 -0.72 -23.18 31.11
C ASP A 313 0.03 -21.90 31.55
N LEU A 314 1.07 -22.06 32.37
CA LEU A 314 1.88 -20.97 32.89
C LEU A 314 3.26 -20.96 32.25
N ILE A 315 3.65 -19.77 31.78
CA ILE A 315 4.87 -19.60 30.98
C ILE A 315 5.78 -18.57 31.64
N SER A 316 7.01 -18.97 31.97
CA SER A 316 8.06 -18.08 32.46
C SER A 316 8.84 -17.50 31.28
N THR A 317 8.94 -16.20 31.20
CA THR A 317 9.71 -15.51 30.16
C THR A 317 11.20 -15.69 30.32
N GLU A 318 11.67 -15.79 31.55
CA GLU A 318 13.05 -16.01 31.89
C GLU A 318 13.49 -17.42 31.49
N ASP A 319 12.66 -18.43 31.75
CA ASP A 319 12.98 -19.83 31.41
C ASP A 319 12.94 -20.05 29.89
N LEU A 320 11.96 -19.48 29.19
CA LEU A 320 11.95 -19.51 27.72
C LEU A 320 13.19 -18.84 27.12
N ALA A 321 13.58 -17.68 27.64
CA ALA A 321 14.78 -16.98 27.16
C ALA A 321 16.05 -17.80 27.45
N ALA A 322 16.17 -18.39 28.64
CA ALA A 322 17.28 -19.25 29.00
C ALA A 322 17.37 -20.47 28.09
N HIS A 323 16.24 -21.13 27.82
CA HIS A 323 16.17 -22.30 26.96
C HIS A 323 16.52 -21.96 25.50
N TYR A 324 16.02 -20.85 24.96
CA TYR A 324 16.43 -20.35 23.64
C TYR A 324 17.93 -20.10 23.59
N ASN A 325 18.47 -19.40 24.59
CA ASN A 325 19.88 -19.01 24.67
C ASN A 325 20.83 -20.19 24.86
N PHE A 326 20.36 -21.30 25.41
CA PHE A 326 21.12 -22.55 25.53
C PHE A 326 21.28 -23.26 24.18
N GLY A 327 20.33 -23.06 23.25
CA GLY A 327 20.42 -23.57 21.88
C GLY A 327 21.48 -22.83 21.04
N SER A 328 21.84 -23.44 19.91
CA SER A 328 22.79 -22.88 18.92
C SER A 328 22.13 -21.83 18.02
N HIS A 329 21.54 -20.81 18.63
CA HIS A 329 20.92 -19.72 17.88
C HIS A 329 21.90 -18.57 17.66
N PRO A 330 21.88 -17.89 16.49
CA PRO A 330 22.81 -16.83 16.13
C PRO A 330 22.68 -15.58 17.01
N THR A 331 21.49 -15.36 17.56
CA THR A 331 21.22 -14.22 18.45
C THR A 331 20.76 -14.67 19.82
N LYS A 332 21.10 -13.93 20.86
CA LYS A 332 20.59 -14.17 22.22
C LYS A 332 19.39 -13.28 22.50
N CYS A 333 18.47 -13.77 23.33
CA CYS A 333 17.28 -13.00 23.71
C CYS A 333 17.19 -12.79 25.23
N SER A 334 16.40 -11.78 25.62
CA SER A 334 16.09 -11.50 27.02
C SER A 334 14.64 -11.90 27.35
N GLY A 335 14.35 -12.14 28.64
CA GLY A 335 12.97 -12.35 29.08
C GLY A 335 12.03 -11.19 28.73
N LYS A 336 12.54 -9.94 28.62
CA LYS A 336 11.76 -8.78 28.15
C LYS A 336 11.35 -8.94 26.67
N THR A 337 12.23 -9.44 25.83
CA THR A 337 11.95 -9.70 24.42
C THR A 337 10.87 -10.78 24.30
N VAL A 338 11.03 -11.90 25.03
CA VAL A 338 10.03 -12.98 25.07
C VAL A 338 8.67 -12.48 25.59
N ALA A 339 8.66 -11.64 26.64
CA ALA A 339 7.44 -11.04 27.16
C ALA A 339 6.69 -10.20 26.11
N THR A 340 7.42 -9.51 25.25
CA THR A 340 6.82 -8.73 24.14
C THR A 340 6.18 -9.66 23.12
N ILE A 341 6.83 -10.76 22.78
CA ILE A 341 6.29 -11.78 21.86
C ILE A 341 5.02 -12.41 22.47
N LEU A 342 5.06 -12.88 23.72
CA LEU A 342 3.91 -13.48 24.40
C LEU A 342 2.69 -12.53 24.42
N LYS A 343 2.90 -11.23 24.71
CA LYS A 343 1.82 -10.24 24.69
C LYS A 343 1.21 -10.12 23.28
N ARG A 344 2.02 -10.15 22.21
CA ARG A 344 1.51 -10.13 20.83
C ARG A 344 0.67 -11.37 20.52
N MET A 345 1.08 -12.51 21.04
CA MET A 345 0.35 -13.79 20.92
C MET A 345 -0.90 -13.88 21.81
N GLY A 346 -1.26 -12.81 22.52
CA GLY A 346 -2.46 -12.75 23.34
C GLY A 346 -2.32 -13.29 24.77
N TYR A 347 -1.10 -13.65 25.17
CA TYR A 347 -0.85 -14.06 26.56
C TYR A 347 -0.87 -12.84 27.49
N LYS A 348 -1.43 -13.03 28.70
CA LYS A 348 -1.52 -11.99 29.74
C LYS A 348 -0.52 -12.25 30.83
N LYS A 349 0.18 -11.20 31.25
CA LYS A 349 1.11 -11.24 32.38
C LYS A 349 0.36 -11.26 33.70
N LEU A 350 0.67 -12.21 34.59
CA LEU A 350 0.11 -12.22 35.95
C LEU A 350 0.72 -11.09 36.78
N ALA A 351 -0.10 -10.46 37.61
CA ALA A 351 0.34 -9.38 38.53
C ALA A 351 1.28 -9.92 39.63
N LYS A 352 0.97 -11.11 40.12
CA LYS A 352 1.76 -11.81 41.14
C LYS A 352 2.87 -12.63 40.47
N LYS A 353 4.02 -12.72 41.14
CA LYS A 353 5.12 -13.60 40.73
C LYS A 353 4.95 -14.93 41.44
N ALA A 354 5.26 -16.04 40.76
CA ALA A 354 5.37 -17.33 41.44
C ALA A 354 6.57 -17.31 42.39
N LYS A 355 6.36 -17.78 43.62
CA LYS A 355 7.42 -17.94 44.63
C LYS A 355 7.73 -19.44 44.79
N PHE A 356 8.88 -19.86 44.35
CA PHE A 356 9.35 -21.24 44.44
C PHE A 356 10.02 -21.50 45.78
N ASP A 357 10.13 -22.79 46.17
CA ASP A 357 10.67 -23.24 47.47
C ASP A 357 12.14 -22.84 47.68
N ASN A 358 12.89 -22.64 46.60
CA ASN A 358 14.27 -22.15 46.62
C ASN A 358 14.35 -20.61 46.80
N GLY A 359 13.25 -19.93 47.06
CA GLY A 359 13.19 -18.47 47.22
C GLY A 359 13.14 -17.68 45.92
N THR A 360 13.29 -18.33 44.77
CA THR A 360 13.26 -17.65 43.47
C THR A 360 11.83 -17.12 43.17
N ARG A 361 11.75 -15.93 42.56
CA ARG A 361 10.48 -15.35 42.14
C ARG A 361 10.51 -15.11 40.64
N LYS A 362 9.57 -15.71 39.90
CA LYS A 362 9.45 -15.57 38.45
C LYS A 362 8.15 -14.91 38.04
N GLY A 363 8.23 -14.01 37.06
CA GLY A 363 7.08 -13.42 36.40
C GLY A 363 6.50 -14.39 35.37
N LEU A 364 5.17 -14.62 35.42
CA LEU A 364 4.53 -15.61 34.58
C LEU A 364 3.49 -14.98 33.66
N PHE A 365 3.25 -15.65 32.55
CA PHE A 365 2.21 -15.38 31.58
C PHE A 365 1.29 -16.57 31.47
N SER A 366 0.00 -16.32 31.21
CA SER A 366 -0.99 -17.35 30.89
C SER A 366 -1.79 -16.96 29.66
N THR A 367 -2.50 -17.93 29.06
CA THR A 367 -3.49 -17.63 28.02
C THR A 367 -4.58 -16.72 28.55
N ALA A 368 -5.25 -15.97 27.67
CA ALA A 368 -6.37 -15.10 28.08
C ALA A 368 -7.51 -15.91 28.75
N ALA A 369 -7.76 -17.11 28.32
CA ALA A 369 -8.78 -18.02 28.86
C ALA A 369 -8.51 -18.43 30.31
N LYS A 370 -7.26 -18.69 30.68
CA LYS A 370 -6.83 -19.14 32.00
C LYS A 370 -6.39 -18.00 32.93
N PHE A 371 -6.28 -16.78 32.41
CA PHE A 371 -5.75 -15.63 33.15
C PHE A 371 -6.51 -15.37 34.46
N ASN A 372 -7.85 -15.38 34.42
CA ASN A 372 -8.66 -15.12 35.59
C ASN A 372 -8.47 -16.20 36.66
N THR A 373 -8.34 -17.49 36.28
CA THR A 373 -8.09 -18.60 37.20
C THR A 373 -6.84 -18.34 38.02
N TYR A 374 -5.74 -17.99 37.37
CA TYR A 374 -4.44 -17.78 38.04
C TYR A 374 -4.34 -16.43 38.74
N SER A 375 -5.13 -15.41 38.34
CA SER A 375 -5.09 -14.08 38.96
C SER A 375 -5.56 -14.07 40.41
N PHE A 376 -6.39 -15.02 40.81
CA PHE A 376 -6.91 -15.15 42.20
C PHE A 376 -6.03 -16.02 43.10
N MET A 377 -5.08 -16.77 42.55
CA MET A 377 -4.19 -17.65 43.30
C MET A 377 -3.14 -16.88 44.09
N SER A 378 -2.64 -17.44 45.17
CA SER A 378 -1.47 -16.96 45.89
C SER A 378 -0.16 -17.24 45.15
N GLU A 379 0.93 -16.57 45.52
CA GLU A 379 2.27 -16.77 44.89
C GLU A 379 2.74 -18.24 45.01
N THR A 380 2.43 -18.92 46.09
CA THR A 380 2.79 -20.31 46.36
C THR A 380 1.92 -21.30 45.59
N GLU A 381 0.61 -21.02 45.45
CA GLU A 381 -0.31 -21.81 44.64
C GLU A 381 0.09 -21.75 43.15
N ILE A 382 0.39 -20.55 42.66
CA ILE A 382 0.85 -20.37 41.27
C ILE A 382 2.14 -21.17 40.98
N ALA A 383 3.04 -21.28 41.97
CA ALA A 383 4.32 -22.00 41.81
C ALA A 383 4.17 -23.52 41.75
N ARG A 384 3.03 -24.08 42.21
CA ARG A 384 2.74 -25.52 42.16
C ARG A 384 2.12 -25.99 40.83
N HIS A 385 1.66 -25.05 40.04
CA HIS A 385 1.16 -25.28 38.68
C HIS A 385 2.26 -25.12 37.65
#